data_a96c1283e351b621570452d6475101ce
#
_entry.id   a96c1283e351b621570452d6475101ce
#
_cell.length_a   1.000
_cell.length_b   1.000
_cell.length_c   1.000
_cell.angle_alpha   90.00
_cell.angle_beta   90.00
_cell.angle_gamma   90.00
#
_symmetry.space_group_name_H-M   'P 1'
#
loop_
_entity.id
_entity.type
_entity.pdbx_description
1 polymer ?
#
loop_
_entity_poly.entity_id
_entity_poly.type
_entity_poly.pdbx_seq_one_letter_code
_entity_poly.pdbx_strand_id
1 'polypeptide(L)'
;MANGNAVDAHYACVMGHLMNNSYRLGKRVAFNEKAGQFGDNADASEHFLKLHDIMKNGVGLPEDGNEYIVGPWLTFDPLTEKHVGEHAAEANRLLKDPNNPEFQVPSVRNV
;
A
#
# COMPACT_ATOMS: atom_id res chain seq x y z
N MET A 1 -12.17 25.75 -13.78
CA MET A 1 -11.07 24.79 -13.65
C MET A 1 -11.52 23.49 -14.28
N ALA A 2 -10.71 22.87 -15.11
CA ALA A 2 -11.07 21.56 -15.66
C ALA A 2 -11.06 20.52 -14.52
N ASN A 3 -12.10 19.70 -14.44
CA ASN A 3 -12.14 18.54 -13.56
C ASN A 3 -11.10 17.53 -14.08
N GLY A 4 -10.11 17.21 -13.26
CA GLY A 4 -9.05 16.27 -13.64
C GLY A 4 -7.73 16.96 -13.99
N ASN A 5 -7.32 17.96 -13.22
CA ASN A 5 -5.99 18.55 -13.35
C ASN A 5 -4.89 17.54 -12.92
N ALA A 6 -3.65 17.81 -13.34
CA ALA A 6 -2.52 16.92 -13.09
C ALA A 6 -2.20 16.71 -11.60
N VAL A 7 -2.51 17.69 -10.74
CA VAL A 7 -2.28 17.61 -9.29
C VAL A 7 -3.24 16.63 -8.64
N ASP A 8 -4.53 16.71 -8.99
CA ASP A 8 -5.54 15.78 -8.47
C ASP A 8 -5.26 14.34 -8.95
N ALA A 9 -4.85 14.19 -10.22
CA ALA A 9 -4.43 12.91 -10.77
C ALA A 9 -3.20 12.34 -10.04
N HIS A 10 -2.22 13.18 -9.73
CA HIS A 10 -1.05 12.78 -8.95
C HIS A 10 -1.45 12.21 -7.59
N TYR A 11 -2.25 12.94 -6.80
CA TYR A 11 -2.70 12.45 -5.49
C TYR A 11 -3.55 11.19 -5.57
N ALA A 12 -4.38 11.04 -6.58
CA ALA A 12 -5.13 9.80 -6.80
C ALA A 12 -4.19 8.61 -7.06
N CYS A 13 -3.15 8.81 -7.87
CA CYS A 13 -2.15 7.79 -8.13
C CYS A 13 -1.32 7.44 -6.89
N VAL A 14 -0.97 8.44 -6.04
CA VAL A 14 -0.22 8.21 -4.79
C VAL A 14 -0.94 7.20 -3.92
N MET A 15 -2.26 7.26 -3.79
CA MET A 15 -3.03 6.28 -3.00
C MET A 15 -2.84 4.86 -3.52
N GLY A 16 -2.91 4.66 -4.84
CA GLY A 16 -2.66 3.37 -5.48
C GLY A 16 -1.23 2.86 -5.26
N HIS A 17 -0.24 3.75 -5.36
CA HIS A 17 1.16 3.41 -5.13
C HIS A 17 1.43 3.04 -3.66
N LEU A 18 0.83 3.73 -2.69
CA LEU A 18 0.97 3.39 -1.27
C LEU A 18 0.41 1.99 -0.97
N MET A 19 -0.75 1.64 -1.54
CA MET A 19 -1.30 0.28 -1.42
C MET A 19 -0.39 -0.76 -2.06
N ASN A 20 0.16 -0.49 -3.25
CA ASN A 20 1.11 -1.39 -3.91
C ASN A 20 2.40 -1.56 -3.11
N ASN A 21 2.94 -0.50 -2.51
CA ASN A 21 4.13 -0.57 -1.67
C ASN A 21 3.88 -1.44 -0.44
N SER A 22 2.74 -1.27 0.23
CA SER A 22 2.34 -2.10 1.36
C SER A 22 2.23 -3.59 0.95
N TYR A 23 1.60 -3.87 -0.18
CA TYR A 23 1.49 -5.23 -0.72
C TYR A 23 2.86 -5.85 -1.02
N ARG A 24 3.76 -5.11 -1.68
CA ARG A 24 5.10 -5.60 -2.08
C ARG A 24 6.02 -5.86 -0.89
N LEU A 25 5.84 -5.14 0.21
CA LEU A 25 6.57 -5.34 1.48
C LEU A 25 5.84 -6.32 2.40
N GLY A 26 4.65 -6.77 2.02
CA GLY A 26 3.81 -7.63 2.81
C GLY A 26 4.37 -9.03 3.00
N LYS A 27 3.94 -9.65 4.09
CA LYS A 27 4.25 -11.03 4.43
C LYS A 27 3.00 -11.89 4.28
N ARG A 28 3.21 -13.14 3.87
CA ARG A 28 2.14 -14.14 3.86
C ARG A 28 1.81 -14.55 5.28
N VAL A 29 0.54 -14.52 5.63
CA VAL A 29 0.00 -14.94 6.92
C VAL A 29 -1.20 -15.83 6.68
N ALA A 30 -1.48 -16.74 7.62
CA ALA A 30 -2.62 -17.65 7.51
C ALA A 30 -3.94 -16.89 7.34
N PHE A 31 -4.83 -17.42 6.52
CA PHE A 31 -6.16 -16.88 6.29
C PHE A 31 -7.07 -17.15 7.51
N ASN A 32 -7.02 -16.25 8.49
CA ASN A 32 -7.87 -16.28 9.68
C ASN A 32 -8.14 -14.87 10.21
N GLU A 33 -9.05 -14.74 11.15
CA GLU A 33 -9.48 -13.47 11.76
C GLU A 33 -8.34 -12.72 12.49
N LYS A 34 -7.27 -13.43 12.87
CA LYS A 34 -6.13 -12.85 13.61
C LYS A 34 -5.04 -12.31 12.68
N ALA A 35 -5.18 -12.49 11.37
CA ALA A 35 -4.19 -12.06 10.39
C ALA A 35 -4.01 -10.54 10.35
N GLY A 36 -5.07 -9.78 10.62
CA GLY A 36 -5.02 -8.32 10.67
C GLY A 36 -4.41 -7.83 11.97
N GLN A 37 -3.27 -7.13 11.86
CA GLN A 37 -2.60 -6.52 13.01
C GLN A 37 -2.62 -5.00 12.83
N PHE A 38 -3.72 -4.36 13.25
CA PHE A 38 -3.95 -2.92 13.03
C PHE A 38 -3.72 -2.09 14.30
N GLY A 39 -3.06 -2.64 15.33
CA GLY A 39 -2.82 -1.96 16.60
C GLY A 39 -4.14 -1.47 17.21
N ASP A 40 -4.16 -0.22 17.65
CA ASP A 40 -5.33 0.41 18.28
C ASP A 40 -6.34 0.98 17.26
N ASN A 41 -6.16 0.73 15.95
CA ASN A 41 -7.08 1.20 14.93
C ASN A 41 -8.31 0.29 14.84
N ALA A 42 -9.35 0.65 15.62
CA ALA A 42 -10.59 -0.11 15.68
C ALA A 42 -11.33 -0.18 14.34
N ASP A 43 -11.32 0.91 13.56
CA ASP A 43 -11.98 0.97 12.26
C ASP A 43 -11.33 0.02 11.26
N ALA A 44 -9.99 -0.02 11.22
CA ALA A 44 -9.26 -0.93 10.35
C ALA A 44 -9.52 -2.39 10.74
N SER A 45 -9.57 -2.68 12.04
CA SER A 45 -9.88 -4.02 12.56
C SER A 45 -11.29 -4.45 12.18
N GLU A 46 -12.29 -3.57 12.32
CA GLU A 46 -13.67 -3.85 11.93
C GLU A 46 -13.81 -4.13 10.43
N HIS A 47 -13.18 -3.30 9.59
CA HIS A 47 -13.20 -3.49 8.15
C HIS A 47 -12.51 -4.78 7.73
N PHE A 48 -11.42 -5.14 8.39
CA PHE A 48 -10.73 -6.42 8.13
C PHE A 48 -11.63 -7.62 8.49
N LEU A 49 -12.29 -7.60 9.65
CA LEU A 49 -13.19 -8.67 10.05
C LEU A 49 -14.37 -8.82 9.10
N LYS A 50 -14.93 -7.71 8.61
CA LYS A 50 -15.97 -7.73 7.57
C LYS A 50 -15.46 -8.34 6.26
N LEU A 51 -14.25 -7.96 5.83
CA LEU A 51 -13.62 -8.55 4.65
C LEU A 51 -13.43 -10.07 4.84
N HIS A 52 -12.91 -10.48 5.99
CA HIS A 52 -12.71 -11.90 6.31
C HIS A 52 -14.02 -12.69 6.26
N ASP A 53 -15.09 -12.17 6.86
CA ASP A 53 -16.41 -12.78 6.83
C ASP A 53 -16.96 -12.94 5.40
N ILE A 54 -16.83 -11.90 4.58
CA ILE A 54 -17.24 -11.94 3.17
C ILE A 54 -16.44 -13.02 2.40
N MET A 55 -15.14 -13.08 2.60
CA MET A 55 -14.29 -14.07 1.92
C MET A 55 -14.59 -15.50 2.37
N LYS A 56 -14.76 -15.71 3.65
CA LYS A 56 -15.02 -17.03 4.25
C LYS A 56 -16.46 -17.50 3.99
N ASN A 57 -17.44 -16.70 4.37
CA ASN A 57 -18.84 -17.10 4.36
C ASN A 57 -19.57 -16.68 3.08
N GLY A 58 -19.22 -15.55 2.47
CA GLY A 58 -19.82 -15.07 1.24
C GLY A 58 -19.26 -15.76 -0.01
N VAL A 59 -17.93 -15.85 -0.11
CA VAL A 59 -17.25 -16.49 -1.22
C VAL A 59 -17.01 -17.99 -0.99
N GLY A 60 -16.96 -18.42 0.27
CA GLY A 60 -16.74 -19.82 0.63
C GLY A 60 -15.27 -20.24 0.62
N LEU A 61 -14.33 -19.31 0.86
CA LEU A 61 -12.91 -19.65 0.94
C LEU A 61 -12.62 -20.42 2.24
N PRO A 62 -12.04 -21.63 2.15
CA PRO A 62 -11.63 -22.37 3.35
C PRO A 62 -10.43 -21.68 4.02
N GLU A 63 -10.33 -21.80 5.34
CA GLU A 63 -9.17 -21.28 6.08
C GLU A 63 -7.89 -22.05 5.75
N ASP A 64 -8.02 -23.34 5.52
CA ASP A 64 -6.89 -24.17 5.14
C ASP A 64 -6.48 -23.94 3.67
N GLY A 65 -5.18 -23.74 3.46
CA GLY A 65 -4.60 -23.59 2.13
C GLY A 65 -4.71 -22.19 1.52
N ASN A 66 -5.34 -21.25 2.23
CA ASN A 66 -5.40 -19.84 1.83
C ASN A 66 -4.54 -18.96 2.75
N GLU A 67 -4.08 -17.85 2.20
CA GLU A 67 -3.22 -16.89 2.89
C GLU A 67 -3.64 -15.46 2.57
N TYR A 68 -3.41 -14.57 3.52
CA TYR A 68 -3.38 -13.13 3.29
C TYR A 68 -1.95 -12.65 3.03
N ILE A 69 -1.83 -11.54 2.32
CA ILE A 69 -0.62 -10.73 2.31
C ILE A 69 -0.90 -9.51 3.17
N VAL A 70 -0.20 -9.39 4.29
CA VAL A 70 -0.34 -8.26 5.22
C VAL A 70 0.90 -7.41 5.17
N GLY A 71 0.74 -6.16 4.74
CA GLY A 71 1.81 -5.17 4.68
C GLY A 71 2.21 -4.67 6.07
N PRO A 72 3.47 -4.22 6.23
CA PRO A 72 3.89 -3.53 7.45
C PRO A 72 3.20 -2.17 7.55
N TRP A 73 3.19 -1.60 8.76
CA TRP A 73 2.83 -0.21 8.95
C TRP A 73 3.85 0.69 8.26
N LEU A 74 3.36 1.51 7.33
CA LEU A 74 4.18 2.49 6.63
C LEU A 74 3.73 3.88 7.04
N THR A 75 4.68 4.72 7.45
CA THR A 75 4.43 6.14 7.68
C THR A 75 4.89 6.92 6.44
N PHE A 76 4.02 7.72 5.89
CA PHE A 76 4.28 8.53 4.71
C PHE A 76 4.19 10.01 5.04
N ASP A 77 5.21 10.77 4.68
CA ASP A 77 5.22 12.22 4.83
C ASP A 77 4.68 12.87 3.55
N PRO A 78 3.50 13.50 3.59
CA PRO A 78 2.88 14.09 2.42
C PRO A 78 3.61 15.33 1.89
N LEU A 79 4.47 15.97 2.70
CA LEU A 79 5.22 17.16 2.27
C LEU A 79 6.44 16.80 1.43
N THR A 80 7.11 15.73 1.80
CA THR A 80 8.29 15.23 1.08
C THR A 80 7.98 14.11 0.10
N GLU A 81 6.75 13.57 0.17
CA GLU A 81 6.29 12.40 -0.58
C GLU A 81 7.22 11.19 -0.43
N LYS A 82 7.70 10.97 0.79
CA LYS A 82 8.58 9.85 1.15
C LYS A 82 8.06 9.09 2.35
N HIS A 83 8.39 7.81 2.39
CA HIS A 83 8.20 7.03 3.60
C HIS A 83 9.22 7.43 4.66
N VAL A 84 8.77 7.48 5.91
CA VAL A 84 9.59 7.76 7.11
C VAL A 84 9.40 6.65 8.13
N GLY A 85 10.29 6.56 9.13
CA GLY A 85 10.21 5.56 10.20
C GLY A 85 10.90 4.23 9.86
N GLU A 86 10.50 3.16 10.53
CA GLU A 86 11.21 1.88 10.58
C GLU A 86 11.42 1.23 9.19
N HIS A 87 10.39 1.25 8.33
CA HIS A 87 10.43 0.63 7.00
C HIS A 87 10.77 1.61 5.87
N ALA A 88 11.21 2.82 6.19
CA ALA A 88 11.43 3.89 5.22
C ALA A 88 12.43 3.51 4.11
N ALA A 89 13.54 2.85 4.48
CA ALA A 89 14.58 2.49 3.52
C ALA A 89 14.08 1.52 2.44
N GLU A 90 13.31 0.51 2.85
CA GLU A 90 12.74 -0.49 1.94
C GLU A 90 11.61 0.10 1.09
N ALA A 91 10.70 0.84 1.73
CA ALA A 91 9.56 1.45 1.07
C ALA A 91 9.97 2.53 0.06
N ASN A 92 10.98 3.34 0.38
CA ASN A 92 11.48 4.38 -0.53
C ASN A 92 12.19 3.83 -1.77
N ARG A 93 12.68 2.59 -1.75
CA ARG A 93 13.20 1.94 -2.96
C ARG A 93 12.10 1.66 -3.98
N LEU A 94 10.85 1.52 -3.53
CA LEU A 94 9.70 1.28 -4.38
C LEU A 94 9.08 2.54 -4.98
N LEU A 95 9.54 3.74 -4.55
CA LEU A 95 9.06 5.02 -5.08
C LEU A 95 9.62 5.36 -6.47
N LYS A 96 10.67 4.65 -6.90
CA LYS A 96 11.27 4.86 -8.22
C LYS A 96 11.26 3.53 -8.98
N ASP A 97 10.70 3.55 -10.17
CA ASP A 97 11.00 2.52 -11.14
C ASP A 97 12.49 2.60 -11.52
N PRO A 98 13.14 1.45 -11.76
CA PRO A 98 14.47 1.46 -12.39
C PRO A 98 14.29 2.13 -13.75
N ASN A 99 14.63 3.41 -13.82
CA ASN A 99 14.57 4.16 -15.07
C ASN A 99 15.42 3.46 -16.13
N ASN A 100 14.85 3.24 -17.29
CA ASN A 100 15.65 2.86 -18.46
C ASN A 100 16.76 3.90 -18.64
N PRO A 101 18.04 3.52 -18.65
CA PRO A 101 19.15 4.46 -18.77
C PRO A 101 19.05 5.37 -20.01
N GLU A 102 18.36 4.92 -21.06
CA GLU A 102 18.16 5.67 -22.28
C GLU A 102 17.06 6.75 -22.17
N PHE A 103 16.15 6.63 -21.19
CA PHE A 103 15.01 7.54 -21.03
C PHE A 103 14.90 8.03 -19.59
N GLN A 104 15.86 8.81 -19.16
CA GLN A 104 15.82 9.40 -17.82
C GLN A 104 14.89 10.62 -17.80
N VAL A 105 14.00 10.64 -16.81
CA VAL A 105 13.21 11.84 -16.52
C VAL A 105 14.14 12.94 -16.03
N PRO A 106 14.23 14.11 -16.70
CA PRO A 106 15.09 15.19 -16.27
C PRO A 106 14.69 15.68 -14.88
N SER A 107 15.68 16.00 -14.03
CA SER A 107 15.37 16.63 -12.75
C SER A 107 14.90 18.07 -12.98
N VAL A 108 14.00 18.56 -12.12
CA VAL A 108 13.45 19.93 -12.19
C VAL A 108 14.58 21.02 -12.17
N ARG A 109 15.77 20.66 -11.70
CA ARG A 109 16.94 21.56 -11.68
C ARG A 109 17.62 21.72 -13.03
N ASN A 110 17.27 20.90 -14.01
CA ASN A 110 17.86 20.87 -15.33
C ASN A 110 16.90 21.33 -16.45
N VAL A 111 15.80 21.94 -16.05
CA VAL A 111 14.81 22.53 -16.96
C VAL A 111 14.92 24.06 -16.92
#